data_1b63277969ec17da64552d04b25a1638
#
_entry.id   1b63277969ec17da64552d04b25a1638
#
_cell.length_a   1.000
_cell.length_b   1.000
_cell.length_c   1.000
_cell.angle_alpha   90.00
_cell.angle_beta   90.00
_cell.angle_gamma   90.00
#
_symmetry.space_group_name_H-M   'P 1'
#
loop_
_entity.id
_entity.type
_entity.pdbx_description
1 polymer ?
#
loop_
_entity_poly.entity_id
_entity_poly.type
_entity_poly.pdbx_seq_one_letter_code
_entity_poly.pdbx_strand_id
1 'polypeptide(L)'
;FVLGPPEDEALLSRSNPSTQDSEVYEQALALDQATCFYMAALNAQDPSSLSDEEREQLERSQPFDRTESIPLDDADQYQEHDRFFRTHYGFGDDGEGHGPQWRRIGTDWLQTAGGLALDLDGDTNNTSLALAIELTPSGKVLLFPADAQVGNWLSWNQVSWTLHTDEGETAVGGSDLIRRTVFYKTGHHGSHNATLRQKGLELMHSSELVAMIPVDEKQAATRGTNGWSMPFPPLEERLRQKTRGRIIRADTGLPKRPASIAPSEWEAFEANVAEDPSPDKLWVQYTVPE
;
A
#
# COMPACT_ATOMS: atom_id res chain seq x y z
N PHE A 1 -21.27 5.26 -4.94
CA PHE A 1 -20.69 4.54 -6.08
C PHE A 1 -19.62 3.60 -5.59
N VAL A 2 -19.64 2.37 -6.09
CA VAL A 2 -18.59 1.37 -5.84
C VAL A 2 -17.66 1.37 -7.03
N LEU A 3 -16.42 1.83 -6.82
CA LEU A 3 -15.42 1.96 -7.88
C LEU A 3 -14.61 0.67 -8.09
N GLY A 4 -14.39 -0.09 -7.03
CA GLY A 4 -13.60 -1.30 -7.01
C GLY A 4 -14.13 -2.33 -6.01
N PRO A 5 -13.71 -3.58 -6.08
CA PRO A 5 -12.59 -4.08 -6.92
C PRO A 5 -12.90 -4.16 -8.41
N PRO A 6 -11.89 -4.23 -9.30
CA PRO A 6 -12.08 -4.46 -10.72
C PRO A 6 -12.66 -5.86 -10.98
N GLU A 7 -13.51 -5.98 -12.03
CA GLU A 7 -14.01 -7.27 -12.50
C GLU A 7 -13.02 -7.99 -13.42
N ASP A 8 -12.08 -7.25 -14.01
CA ASP A 8 -11.05 -7.77 -14.91
C ASP A 8 -9.87 -8.31 -14.08
N GLU A 9 -9.62 -9.63 -14.21
CA GLU A 9 -8.52 -10.33 -13.51
C GLU A 9 -7.13 -9.73 -13.83
N ALA A 10 -6.93 -9.24 -15.06
CA ALA A 10 -5.67 -8.60 -15.44
C ALA A 10 -5.45 -7.27 -14.72
N LEU A 11 -6.52 -6.55 -14.39
CA LEU A 11 -6.45 -5.33 -13.58
C LEU A 11 -6.39 -5.68 -12.09
N LEU A 12 -7.03 -6.76 -11.65
CA LEU A 12 -7.00 -7.22 -10.27
C LEU A 12 -5.56 -7.57 -9.84
N SER A 13 -4.82 -8.29 -10.68
CA SER A 13 -3.43 -8.69 -10.42
C SER A 13 -2.40 -7.58 -10.70
N ARG A 14 -2.82 -6.40 -11.16
CA ARG A 14 -1.91 -5.30 -11.51
C ARG A 14 -1.62 -4.37 -10.34
N SER A 15 -0.63 -4.69 -9.54
CA SER A 15 -0.23 -3.89 -8.36
C SER A 15 0.69 -2.72 -8.71
N ASN A 16 1.54 -2.86 -9.74
CA ASN A 16 2.59 -1.93 -10.08
C ASN A 16 2.33 -1.19 -11.40
N PRO A 17 2.89 0.03 -11.57
CA PRO A 17 2.79 0.77 -12.82
C PRO A 17 3.54 0.07 -13.95
N SER A 18 3.13 0.32 -15.21
CA SER A 18 3.89 -0.14 -16.35
C SER A 18 5.24 0.60 -16.47
N THR A 19 6.23 -0.08 -17.04
CA THR A 19 7.56 0.52 -17.28
C THR A 19 7.56 1.56 -18.41
N GLN A 20 6.49 1.62 -19.19
CA GLN A 20 6.40 2.46 -20.40
C GLN A 20 5.63 3.77 -20.16
N ASP A 21 4.69 3.78 -19.19
CA ASP A 21 3.83 4.93 -18.90
C ASP A 21 4.12 5.50 -17.51
N SER A 22 4.19 6.83 -17.41
CA SER A 22 4.27 7.54 -16.13
C SER A 22 2.90 7.53 -15.41
N GLU A 23 2.44 6.33 -15.04
CA GLU A 23 1.13 6.13 -14.39
C GLU A 23 1.10 6.71 -12.98
N VAL A 24 2.26 6.71 -12.30
CA VAL A 24 2.47 7.25 -10.95
C VAL A 24 3.47 8.41 -10.96
N TYR A 25 3.74 9.04 -9.81
CA TYR A 25 4.54 10.27 -9.72
C TYR A 25 6.03 10.07 -9.96
N GLU A 26 6.56 8.92 -9.66
CA GLU A 26 7.93 8.55 -9.99
C GLU A 26 7.95 7.09 -10.42
N GLN A 27 8.57 6.83 -11.58
CA GLN A 27 9.11 5.50 -11.82
C GLN A 27 10.37 5.40 -10.94
N ALA A 28 10.19 5.26 -9.62
CA ALA A 28 11.29 4.78 -8.83
C ALA A 28 11.73 3.47 -9.46
N LEU A 29 13.03 3.30 -9.61
CA LEU A 29 13.69 2.02 -9.58
C LEU A 29 13.39 1.41 -8.19
N ALA A 30 12.11 1.15 -7.90
CA ALA A 30 11.72 0.18 -6.95
C ALA A 30 12.20 -1.12 -7.58
N LEU A 31 13.40 -1.52 -7.25
CA LEU A 31 13.70 -2.93 -7.13
C LEU A 31 12.56 -3.44 -6.27
N ASP A 32 11.59 -4.03 -6.95
CA ASP A 32 10.40 -4.62 -6.39
C ASP A 32 10.82 -5.38 -5.12
N GLN A 33 10.08 -5.24 -4.03
CA GLN A 33 10.36 -6.00 -2.80
C GLN A 33 10.51 -7.50 -3.11
N ALA A 34 9.82 -7.98 -4.14
CA ALA A 34 9.98 -9.29 -4.72
C ALA A 34 11.38 -9.56 -5.24
N THR A 35 11.92 -8.65 -6.01
CA THR A 35 13.27 -8.78 -6.55
C THR A 35 14.28 -8.74 -5.41
N CYS A 36 14.09 -7.89 -4.39
CA CYS A 36 14.92 -7.85 -3.19
C CYS A 36 14.82 -9.17 -2.41
N PHE A 37 13.61 -9.70 -2.20
CA PHE A 37 13.42 -10.99 -1.53
C PHE A 37 14.00 -12.16 -2.35
N TYR A 38 13.78 -12.16 -3.66
CA TYR A 38 14.32 -13.16 -4.57
C TYR A 38 15.86 -13.12 -4.61
N MET A 39 16.45 -11.92 -4.70
CA MET A 39 17.91 -11.74 -4.63
C MET A 39 18.46 -12.14 -3.27
N ALA A 40 17.75 -11.81 -2.17
CA ALA A 40 18.11 -12.25 -0.84
C ALA A 40 18.05 -13.79 -0.70
N ALA A 41 17.03 -14.43 -1.27
CA ALA A 41 16.90 -15.89 -1.27
C ALA A 41 17.97 -16.60 -2.13
N LEU A 42 18.34 -16.01 -3.29
CA LEU A 42 19.44 -16.50 -4.11
C LEU A 42 20.79 -16.37 -3.39
N ASN A 43 21.03 -15.24 -2.73
CA ASN A 43 22.25 -15.00 -1.98
C ASN A 43 22.35 -15.88 -0.71
N ALA A 44 21.22 -16.30 -0.15
CA ALA A 44 21.20 -17.26 0.97
C ALA A 44 21.70 -18.66 0.59
N GLN A 45 21.79 -18.99 -0.70
CA GLN A 45 22.35 -20.26 -1.16
C GLN A 45 23.88 -20.33 -1.06
N ASP A 46 24.56 -19.17 -1.06
CA ASP A 46 26.01 -19.08 -0.80
C ASP A 46 26.32 -17.90 0.14
N PRO A 47 26.12 -18.08 1.47
CA PRO A 47 26.36 -17.03 2.45
C PRO A 47 27.83 -16.58 2.53
N SER A 48 28.76 -17.35 1.98
CA SER A 48 30.18 -17.03 2.01
C SER A 48 30.59 -15.92 1.04
N SER A 49 29.72 -15.61 0.06
CA SER A 49 29.95 -14.57 -0.93
C SER A 49 29.44 -13.18 -0.49
N LEU A 50 28.71 -13.11 0.63
CA LEU A 50 28.10 -11.88 1.12
C LEU A 50 29.06 -11.09 2.00
N SER A 51 29.06 -9.75 1.81
CA SER A 51 29.66 -8.81 2.77
C SER A 51 28.89 -8.85 4.11
N ASP A 52 29.49 -8.34 5.18
CA ASP A 52 28.85 -8.30 6.49
C ASP A 52 27.57 -7.45 6.48
N GLU A 53 27.54 -6.36 5.70
CA GLU A 53 26.35 -5.50 5.52
C GLU A 53 25.21 -6.21 4.78
N GLU A 54 25.54 -6.95 3.71
CA GLU A 54 24.56 -7.75 2.95
C GLU A 54 24.01 -8.90 3.79
N ARG A 55 24.85 -9.50 4.63
CA ARG A 55 24.44 -10.56 5.56
C ARG A 55 23.48 -10.02 6.63
N GLU A 56 23.78 -8.86 7.21
CA GLU A 56 22.90 -8.20 8.17
C GLU A 56 21.55 -7.80 7.55
N GLN A 57 21.56 -7.33 6.29
CA GLN A 57 20.32 -7.03 5.54
C GLN A 57 19.52 -8.30 5.25
N LEU A 58 20.18 -9.38 4.86
CA LEU A 58 19.54 -10.68 4.65
C LEU A 58 18.87 -11.19 5.93
N GLU A 59 19.56 -11.06 7.06
CA GLU A 59 19.03 -11.45 8.36
C GLU A 59 17.78 -10.64 8.76
N ARG A 60 17.79 -9.34 8.49
CA ARG A 60 16.63 -8.47 8.75
C ARG A 60 15.43 -8.74 7.81
N SER A 61 15.68 -9.34 6.64
CA SER A 61 14.64 -9.70 5.68
C SER A 61 13.94 -11.03 5.98
N GLN A 62 14.47 -11.83 6.93
CA GLN A 62 13.87 -13.11 7.28
C GLN A 62 12.56 -12.92 8.04
N PRO A 63 11.52 -13.70 7.71
CA PRO A 63 10.19 -13.56 8.33
C PRO A 63 10.14 -13.98 9.80
N PHE A 64 11.16 -14.68 10.28
CA PHE A 64 11.27 -15.16 11.66
C PHE A 64 12.55 -14.64 12.30
N ASP A 65 12.48 -14.29 13.59
CA ASP A 65 13.64 -13.91 14.37
C ASP A 65 14.62 -15.09 14.48
N ARG A 66 15.92 -14.79 14.54
CA ARG A 66 16.97 -15.82 14.72
C ARG A 66 16.80 -16.63 15.99
N THR A 67 16.21 -16.05 17.04
CA THR A 67 15.92 -16.76 18.28
C THR A 67 14.94 -17.93 18.09
N GLU A 68 14.16 -17.90 17.01
CA GLU A 68 13.22 -18.95 16.62
C GLU A 68 13.81 -19.94 15.60
N SER A 69 15.06 -19.73 15.15
CA SER A 69 15.74 -20.62 14.19
C SER A 69 16.66 -21.60 14.90
N ILE A 70 16.56 -22.87 14.54
CA ILE A 70 17.48 -23.92 14.99
C ILE A 70 18.39 -24.25 13.81
N PRO A 71 19.71 -23.98 13.88
CA PRO A 71 20.64 -24.39 12.84
C PRO A 71 20.54 -25.88 12.59
N LEU A 72 20.66 -26.31 11.33
CA LEU A 72 20.54 -27.73 10.95
C LEU A 72 21.56 -28.59 11.66
N ASP A 73 22.82 -28.10 11.82
CA ASP A 73 23.91 -28.80 12.52
C ASP A 73 23.64 -28.92 14.02
N ASP A 74 22.87 -27.99 14.60
CA ASP A 74 22.48 -28.05 16.01
C ASP A 74 21.25 -28.94 16.24
N ALA A 75 20.41 -29.12 15.24
CA ALA A 75 19.24 -30.00 15.32
C ALA A 75 19.66 -31.48 15.61
N ASP A 76 20.82 -31.89 15.17
CA ASP A 76 21.40 -33.25 15.44
C ASP A 76 21.86 -33.42 16.90
N GLN A 77 22.11 -32.34 17.65
CA GLN A 77 22.57 -32.39 19.04
C GLN A 77 21.44 -32.56 20.05
N TYR A 78 20.18 -32.22 19.66
CA TYR A 78 19.01 -32.38 20.54
C TYR A 78 18.35 -33.74 20.32
N GLN A 79 18.78 -34.77 21.03
CA GLN A 79 18.28 -36.15 20.86
C GLN A 79 16.75 -36.31 20.98
N GLU A 80 16.07 -35.47 21.74
CA GLU A 80 14.60 -35.46 21.81
C GLU A 80 13.96 -34.77 20.60
N HIS A 81 14.57 -33.69 20.08
CA HIS A 81 14.11 -33.01 18.91
C HIS A 81 14.44 -33.72 17.60
N ASP A 82 15.58 -34.44 17.56
CA ASP A 82 16.01 -35.26 16.41
C ASP A 82 14.94 -36.26 16.01
N ARG A 83 14.38 -37.01 16.93
CA ARG A 83 13.29 -37.95 16.64
C ARG A 83 12.05 -37.28 16.11
N PHE A 84 11.69 -36.09 16.59
CA PHE A 84 10.56 -35.32 16.11
C PHE A 84 10.79 -34.84 14.68
N PHE A 85 11.94 -34.21 14.42
CA PHE A 85 12.27 -33.67 13.10
C PHE A 85 12.49 -34.79 12.06
N ARG A 86 13.09 -35.90 12.42
CA ARG A 86 13.22 -37.09 11.55
C ARG A 86 11.83 -37.65 11.21
N THR A 87 10.98 -37.82 12.21
CA THR A 87 9.66 -38.43 12.00
C THR A 87 8.70 -37.54 11.23
N HIS A 88 8.73 -36.24 11.54
CA HIS A 88 7.72 -35.32 11.01
C HIS A 88 8.19 -34.50 9.81
N TYR A 89 9.49 -34.34 9.62
CA TYR A 89 10.07 -33.52 8.55
C TYR A 89 11.11 -34.28 7.72
N GLY A 90 11.51 -35.50 8.10
CA GLY A 90 12.48 -36.32 7.38
C GLY A 90 13.88 -35.72 7.39
N PHE A 91 14.29 -35.00 8.42
CA PHE A 91 15.67 -34.54 8.60
C PHE A 91 16.56 -35.70 9.04
N GLY A 92 17.82 -35.70 8.62
CA GLY A 92 18.85 -36.67 9.08
C GLY A 92 18.86 -38.02 8.38
N ASP A 93 18.06 -38.25 7.35
CA ASP A 93 18.18 -39.42 6.48
C ASP A 93 19.06 -39.07 5.26
N ASP A 94 19.95 -39.97 4.96
CA ASP A 94 21.04 -40.00 3.98
C ASP A 94 20.57 -39.93 2.52
N GLY A 95 19.70 -38.98 2.20
CA GLY A 95 19.41 -38.58 0.83
C GLY A 95 18.28 -39.34 0.12
N GLU A 96 17.79 -40.47 0.67
CA GLU A 96 16.62 -41.19 0.12
C GLU A 96 15.35 -40.89 0.97
N GLY A 97 15.05 -39.62 1.14
CA GLY A 97 14.00 -39.14 2.03
C GLY A 97 12.60 -39.75 1.79
N HIS A 98 12.21 -40.71 2.61
CA HIS A 98 10.85 -41.20 2.75
C HIS A 98 10.00 -40.37 3.74
N GLY A 99 10.52 -39.27 4.22
CA GLY A 99 9.79 -38.33 5.10
C GLY A 99 8.81 -37.44 4.34
N PRO A 100 7.90 -36.75 5.05
CA PRO A 100 6.93 -35.85 4.43
C PRO A 100 7.61 -34.59 3.87
N GLN A 101 8.23 -34.74 2.70
CA GLN A 101 8.96 -33.67 2.00
C GLN A 101 8.09 -32.42 1.79
N TRP A 102 6.78 -32.59 1.68
CA TRP A 102 5.82 -31.50 1.60
C TRP A 102 5.78 -30.56 2.83
N ARG A 103 6.41 -30.95 3.94
CA ARG A 103 6.58 -30.11 5.13
C ARG A 103 7.89 -29.32 5.12
N ARG A 104 8.77 -29.58 4.15
CA ARG A 104 10.00 -28.84 3.99
C ARG A 104 9.79 -27.72 3.01
N ILE A 105 10.25 -26.54 3.38
CA ILE A 105 10.36 -25.42 2.45
C ILE A 105 11.75 -25.56 1.80
N GLY A 106 11.81 -26.29 0.69
CA GLY A 106 13.02 -26.37 -0.12
C GLY A 106 13.21 -25.12 -0.98
N THR A 107 14.41 -24.89 -1.49
CA THR A 107 14.74 -23.74 -2.35
C THR A 107 13.97 -23.71 -3.66
N ASP A 108 13.57 -24.86 -4.20
CA ASP A 108 12.75 -24.93 -5.42
C ASP A 108 11.35 -24.35 -5.22
N TRP A 109 10.85 -24.40 -3.98
CA TRP A 109 9.56 -23.84 -3.59
C TRP A 109 9.64 -22.33 -3.42
N LEU A 110 10.78 -21.77 -3.05
CA LEU A 110 11.00 -20.33 -2.91
C LEU A 110 10.76 -19.57 -4.22
N GLN A 111 11.09 -20.17 -5.37
CA GLN A 111 10.80 -19.56 -6.68
C GLN A 111 9.31 -19.44 -6.94
N THR A 112 8.54 -20.46 -6.56
CA THR A 112 7.08 -20.48 -6.75
C THR A 112 6.36 -19.73 -5.62
N ALA A 113 6.84 -19.83 -4.39
CA ALA A 113 6.23 -19.20 -3.24
C ALA A 113 6.50 -17.68 -3.18
N GLY A 114 7.66 -17.24 -3.63
CA GLY A 114 7.97 -15.83 -3.76
C GLY A 114 6.99 -15.14 -4.73
N GLY A 115 6.81 -15.71 -5.92
CA GLY A 115 5.83 -15.23 -6.89
C GLY A 115 4.41 -15.26 -6.31
N LEU A 116 4.00 -16.40 -5.75
CA LEU A 116 2.65 -16.57 -5.20
C LEU A 116 2.36 -15.64 -4.01
N ALA A 117 3.32 -15.44 -3.11
CA ALA A 117 3.14 -14.54 -1.96
C ALA A 117 3.00 -13.08 -2.38
N LEU A 118 3.71 -12.68 -3.43
CA LEU A 118 3.63 -11.32 -3.99
C LEU A 118 2.37 -11.11 -4.80
N ASP A 119 1.96 -12.09 -5.58
CA ASP A 119 0.69 -12.07 -6.28
C ASP A 119 -0.47 -12.00 -5.27
N LEU A 120 -0.42 -12.76 -4.17
CA LEU A 120 -1.42 -12.72 -3.11
C LEU A 120 -1.47 -11.37 -2.38
N ASP A 121 -0.34 -10.72 -2.11
CA ASP A 121 -0.31 -9.40 -1.48
C ASP A 121 -0.86 -8.33 -2.43
N GLY A 122 -0.40 -8.32 -3.67
CA GLY A 122 -0.89 -7.41 -4.70
C GLY A 122 -2.38 -7.63 -5.02
N ASP A 123 -2.79 -8.87 -5.19
CA ASP A 123 -4.18 -9.22 -5.45
C ASP A 123 -5.09 -8.84 -4.27
N THR A 124 -4.63 -9.03 -3.03
CA THR A 124 -5.36 -8.63 -1.82
C THR A 124 -5.63 -7.13 -1.80
N ASN A 125 -4.64 -6.30 -2.09
CA ASN A 125 -4.82 -4.85 -2.11
C ASN A 125 -5.79 -4.39 -3.21
N ASN A 126 -5.70 -4.98 -4.40
CA ASN A 126 -6.62 -4.67 -5.49
C ASN A 126 -8.03 -5.25 -5.33
N THR A 127 -8.27 -6.15 -4.36
CA THR A 127 -9.64 -6.55 -3.96
C THR A 127 -10.32 -5.52 -3.05
N SER A 128 -9.67 -4.42 -2.74
CA SER A 128 -10.19 -3.36 -1.88
C SER A 128 -11.50 -2.79 -2.40
N LEU A 129 -12.44 -2.62 -1.47
CA LEU A 129 -13.68 -1.88 -1.71
C LEU A 129 -13.37 -0.38 -1.81
N ALA A 130 -13.30 0.12 -3.03
CA ALA A 130 -13.10 1.54 -3.29
C ALA A 130 -14.45 2.25 -3.46
N LEU A 131 -14.66 3.36 -2.74
CA LEU A 131 -15.92 4.07 -2.68
C LEU A 131 -15.77 5.54 -3.08
N ALA A 132 -16.74 6.03 -3.89
CA ALA A 132 -16.99 7.43 -4.08
C ALA A 132 -18.39 7.77 -3.54
N ILE A 133 -18.45 8.68 -2.57
CA ILE A 133 -19.69 9.13 -1.94
C ILE A 133 -20.00 10.53 -2.46
N GLU A 134 -21.09 10.66 -3.21
CA GLU A 134 -21.58 11.94 -3.71
C GLU A 134 -22.50 12.57 -2.68
N LEU A 135 -22.26 13.84 -2.37
CA LEU A 135 -23.09 14.65 -1.50
C LEU A 135 -24.13 15.39 -2.34
N THR A 136 -25.41 15.18 -2.04
CA THR A 136 -26.52 15.89 -2.69
C THR A 136 -26.97 17.05 -1.80
N PRO A 137 -27.37 18.21 -2.38
CA PRO A 137 -27.46 18.50 -3.82
C PRO A 137 -26.14 19.03 -4.43
N SER A 138 -25.07 19.22 -3.66
CA SER A 138 -23.86 19.92 -4.10
C SER A 138 -23.08 19.19 -5.20
N GLY A 139 -23.23 17.86 -5.33
CA GLY A 139 -22.46 17.03 -6.24
C GLY A 139 -20.98 16.84 -5.84
N LYS A 140 -20.58 17.33 -4.66
CA LYS A 140 -19.24 17.12 -4.09
C LYS A 140 -19.01 15.63 -3.83
N VAL A 141 -17.79 15.15 -4.04
CA VAL A 141 -17.46 13.73 -3.89
C VAL A 141 -16.40 13.53 -2.80
N LEU A 142 -16.65 12.54 -1.96
CA LEU A 142 -15.69 12.01 -1.00
C LEU A 142 -15.13 10.70 -1.56
N LEU A 143 -13.81 10.57 -1.68
CA LEU A 143 -13.16 9.42 -2.29
C LEU A 143 -12.38 8.61 -1.24
N PHE A 144 -12.70 7.32 -1.16
CA PHE A 144 -12.13 6.34 -0.25
C PHE A 144 -11.61 5.12 -1.03
N PRO A 145 -10.37 5.12 -1.48
CA PRO A 145 -9.80 4.03 -2.28
C PRO A 145 -9.42 2.77 -1.47
N ALA A 146 -9.44 2.81 -0.15
CA ALA A 146 -8.87 1.77 0.71
C ALA A 146 -7.40 1.48 0.34
N ASP A 147 -7.01 0.23 0.06
CA ASP A 147 -5.65 -0.12 -0.35
C ASP A 147 -5.52 -0.38 -1.86
N ALA A 148 -6.47 0.15 -2.65
CA ALA A 148 -6.48 0.07 -4.09
C ALA A 148 -5.14 0.54 -4.70
N GLN A 149 -4.60 -0.29 -5.58
CA GLN A 149 -3.36 -0.02 -6.32
C GLN A 149 -3.65 0.27 -7.80
N VAL A 150 -2.62 0.26 -8.63
CA VAL A 150 -2.67 0.71 -10.02
C VAL A 150 -3.82 0.10 -10.82
N GLY A 151 -4.01 -1.21 -10.76
CA GLY A 151 -5.04 -1.89 -11.55
C GLY A 151 -6.46 -1.50 -11.13
N ASN A 152 -6.69 -1.38 -9.83
CA ASN A 152 -7.98 -0.94 -9.30
C ASN A 152 -8.27 0.49 -9.78
N TRP A 153 -7.32 1.44 -9.67
CA TRP A 153 -7.47 2.80 -10.20
C TRP A 153 -7.71 2.86 -11.71
N LEU A 154 -7.07 1.99 -12.49
CA LEU A 154 -7.28 1.94 -13.94
C LEU A 154 -8.69 1.51 -14.29
N SER A 155 -9.30 0.59 -13.54
CA SER A 155 -10.67 0.14 -13.75
C SER A 155 -11.68 1.27 -13.58
N TRP A 156 -11.46 2.21 -12.66
CA TRP A 156 -12.40 3.31 -12.39
C TRP A 156 -12.66 4.20 -13.61
N ASN A 157 -11.68 4.31 -14.51
CA ASN A 157 -11.85 5.07 -15.74
C ASN A 157 -12.71 4.34 -16.79
N GLN A 158 -13.04 3.07 -16.54
CA GLN A 158 -13.85 2.23 -17.45
C GLN A 158 -15.28 2.04 -16.96
N VAL A 159 -15.55 2.33 -15.67
CA VAL A 159 -16.88 2.17 -15.08
C VAL A 159 -17.76 3.39 -15.29
N SER A 160 -19.03 3.13 -15.53
CA SER A 160 -20.08 4.17 -15.59
C SER A 160 -21.40 3.66 -15.03
N TRP A 161 -22.19 4.56 -14.51
CA TRP A 161 -23.53 4.30 -13.96
C TRP A 161 -24.55 5.16 -14.66
N THR A 162 -25.74 4.64 -14.85
CA THR A 162 -26.92 5.44 -15.24
C THR A 162 -27.73 5.74 -13.99
N LEU A 163 -27.83 7.01 -13.65
CA LEU A 163 -28.66 7.49 -12.55
C LEU A 163 -30.03 7.84 -13.11
N HIS A 164 -31.08 7.32 -12.49
CA HIS A 164 -32.46 7.69 -12.77
C HIS A 164 -32.90 8.75 -11.77
N THR A 165 -33.16 9.95 -12.25
CA THR A 165 -33.66 11.08 -11.45
C THR A 165 -35.02 11.53 -11.97
N ASP A 166 -35.71 12.36 -11.22
CA ASP A 166 -36.98 12.94 -11.66
C ASP A 166 -36.84 13.79 -12.94
N GLU A 167 -35.63 14.24 -13.26
CA GLU A 167 -35.31 15.02 -14.45
C GLU A 167 -34.91 14.16 -15.67
N GLY A 168 -34.74 12.82 -15.46
CA GLY A 168 -34.36 11.87 -16.49
C GLY A 168 -33.14 11.00 -16.12
N GLU A 169 -32.55 10.41 -17.14
CA GLU A 169 -31.38 9.56 -16.99
C GLU A 169 -30.10 10.36 -17.20
N THR A 170 -29.15 10.19 -16.29
CA THR A 170 -27.82 10.84 -16.37
C THR A 170 -26.73 9.77 -16.24
N ALA A 171 -25.78 9.76 -17.16
CA ALA A 171 -24.61 8.88 -17.06
C ALA A 171 -23.52 9.55 -16.21
N VAL A 172 -22.97 8.80 -15.25
CA VAL A 172 -21.86 9.22 -14.39
C VAL A 172 -20.72 8.23 -14.54
N GLY A 173 -19.56 8.70 -14.97
CA GLY A 173 -18.35 7.89 -15.08
C GLY A 173 -17.47 8.00 -13.84
N GLY A 174 -16.61 6.99 -13.61
CA GLY A 174 -15.65 7.04 -12.49
C GLY A 174 -14.72 8.25 -12.57
N SER A 175 -14.29 8.63 -13.77
CA SER A 175 -13.50 9.88 -13.98
C SER A 175 -14.25 11.16 -13.59
N ASP A 176 -15.58 11.19 -13.72
CA ASP A 176 -16.38 12.35 -13.33
C ASP A 176 -16.45 12.48 -11.82
N LEU A 177 -16.55 11.36 -11.12
CA LEU A 177 -16.48 11.32 -9.66
C LEU A 177 -15.12 11.80 -9.15
N ILE A 178 -14.03 11.35 -9.76
CA ILE A 178 -12.68 11.79 -9.40
C ILE A 178 -12.53 13.30 -9.61
N ARG A 179 -13.05 13.88 -10.69
CA ARG A 179 -12.98 15.33 -10.95
C ARG A 179 -13.69 16.16 -9.90
N ARG A 180 -14.78 15.64 -9.33
CA ARG A 180 -15.61 16.34 -8.33
C ARG A 180 -15.17 16.09 -6.89
N THR A 181 -14.03 15.36 -6.69
CA THR A 181 -13.53 15.02 -5.37
C THR A 181 -13.10 16.27 -4.62
N VAL A 182 -13.70 16.48 -3.45
CA VAL A 182 -13.36 17.55 -2.49
C VAL A 182 -12.68 16.99 -1.24
N PHE A 183 -12.85 15.69 -0.98
CA PHE A 183 -12.19 14.99 0.11
C PHE A 183 -11.57 13.67 -0.41
N TYR A 184 -10.30 13.50 -0.15
CA TYR A 184 -9.55 12.33 -0.58
C TYR A 184 -8.86 11.66 0.62
N LYS A 185 -9.38 10.52 1.07
CA LYS A 185 -8.62 9.64 1.97
C LYS A 185 -7.58 8.90 1.13
N THR A 186 -6.32 9.28 1.27
CA THR A 186 -5.24 8.66 0.50
C THR A 186 -5.18 7.16 0.75
N GLY A 187 -5.17 6.39 -0.32
CA GLY A 187 -5.13 4.93 -0.26
C GLY A 187 -3.78 4.42 0.21
N HIS A 188 -3.75 3.20 0.73
CA HIS A 188 -2.56 2.39 1.03
C HIS A 188 -1.44 3.23 1.67
N HIS A 189 -1.77 4.00 2.72
CA HIS A 189 -0.86 4.85 3.49
C HIS A 189 -0.06 5.88 2.64
N GLY A 190 -0.52 6.17 1.42
CA GLY A 190 0.19 7.04 0.48
C GLY A 190 1.41 6.39 -0.16
N SER A 191 1.40 5.07 -0.37
CA SER A 191 2.48 4.37 -1.08
C SER A 191 2.61 4.83 -2.54
N HIS A 192 3.73 4.52 -3.19
CA HIS A 192 4.05 4.97 -4.55
C HIS A 192 3.03 4.54 -5.61
N ASN A 193 2.38 3.39 -5.43
CA ASN A 193 1.40 2.80 -6.34
C ASN A 193 -0.07 3.01 -5.92
N ALA A 194 -0.31 3.75 -4.83
CA ALA A 194 -1.64 3.96 -4.23
C ALA A 194 -2.48 5.03 -4.92
N THR A 195 -1.88 5.83 -5.79
CA THR A 195 -2.57 6.95 -6.45
C THR A 195 -2.04 7.15 -7.85
N LEU A 196 -2.90 6.99 -8.84
CA LEU A 196 -2.51 7.29 -10.22
C LEU A 196 -2.32 8.79 -10.42
N ARG A 197 -1.39 9.12 -11.31
CA ARG A 197 -1.11 10.51 -11.69
C ARG A 197 -2.20 11.04 -12.62
N GLN A 198 -2.11 10.80 -13.91
CA GLN A 198 -2.99 11.42 -14.93
C GLN A 198 -4.46 10.95 -14.82
N LYS A 199 -4.67 9.68 -14.49
CA LYS A 199 -6.00 9.08 -14.33
C LYS A 199 -6.52 9.07 -12.88
N GLY A 200 -5.84 9.78 -12.00
CA GLY A 200 -6.16 9.86 -10.57
C GLY A 200 -6.05 11.29 -10.04
N LEU A 201 -5.00 11.60 -9.28
CA LEU A 201 -4.87 12.88 -8.57
C LEU A 201 -4.90 14.10 -9.48
N GLU A 202 -4.36 14.01 -10.71
CA GLU A 202 -4.39 15.15 -11.64
C GLU A 202 -5.81 15.49 -12.12
N LEU A 203 -6.74 14.54 -12.07
CA LEU A 203 -8.17 14.80 -12.35
C LEU A 203 -8.89 15.53 -11.22
N MET A 204 -8.38 15.51 -10.00
CA MET A 204 -9.01 16.22 -8.87
C MET A 204 -8.75 17.72 -9.00
N HIS A 205 -9.76 18.48 -9.46
CA HIS A 205 -9.59 19.90 -9.76
C HIS A 205 -10.18 20.84 -8.73
N SER A 206 -10.87 20.31 -7.70
CA SER A 206 -11.52 21.16 -6.70
C SER A 206 -10.52 22.03 -5.95
N SER A 207 -10.78 23.32 -5.88
CA SER A 207 -10.04 24.27 -5.03
C SER A 207 -10.25 24.02 -3.53
N GLU A 208 -11.29 23.26 -3.17
CA GLU A 208 -11.64 22.88 -1.80
C GLU A 208 -11.03 21.54 -1.38
N LEU A 209 -10.24 20.90 -2.25
CA LEU A 209 -9.68 19.57 -2.00
C LEU A 209 -8.92 19.52 -0.68
N VAL A 210 -9.29 18.56 0.16
CA VAL A 210 -8.59 18.17 1.39
C VAL A 210 -8.16 16.71 1.27
N ALA A 211 -6.96 16.39 1.69
CA ALA A 211 -6.49 15.02 1.75
C ALA A 211 -6.26 14.57 3.21
N MET A 212 -6.60 13.32 3.49
CA MET A 212 -6.21 12.64 4.73
C MET A 212 -5.30 11.46 4.41
N ILE A 213 -4.14 11.38 5.08
CA ILE A 213 -3.18 10.28 4.91
C ILE A 213 -3.15 9.45 6.19
N PRO A 214 -3.66 8.20 6.18
CA PRO A 214 -3.63 7.30 7.33
C PRO A 214 -2.26 6.62 7.45
N VAL A 215 -1.25 7.36 7.88
CA VAL A 215 0.14 6.91 7.95
C VAL A 215 0.74 7.15 9.33
N ASP A 216 1.62 6.25 9.74
CA ASP A 216 2.66 6.46 10.77
C ASP A 216 4.01 6.26 10.08
N GLU A 217 4.64 7.37 9.72
CA GLU A 217 5.92 7.39 8.98
C GLU A 217 7.05 6.72 9.76
N LYS A 218 7.06 6.90 11.08
CA LYS A 218 8.07 6.27 11.93
C LYS A 218 7.92 4.76 11.94
N GLN A 219 6.68 4.27 12.05
CA GLN A 219 6.41 2.85 11.98
C GLN A 219 6.69 2.30 10.57
N ALA A 220 6.31 3.00 9.51
CA ALA A 220 6.60 2.62 8.14
C ALA A 220 8.11 2.47 7.90
N ALA A 221 8.92 3.40 8.42
CA ALA A 221 10.38 3.36 8.31
C ALA A 221 11.03 2.15 9.00
N THR A 222 10.31 1.47 9.91
CA THR A 222 10.81 0.23 10.56
C THR A 222 10.40 -1.04 9.81
N ARG A 223 9.58 -0.93 8.74
CA ARG A 223 9.06 -2.07 7.99
C ARG A 223 9.87 -2.33 6.72
N GLY A 224 9.97 -3.61 6.34
CA GLY A 224 10.76 -4.02 5.19
C GLY A 224 12.27 -3.86 5.41
N THR A 225 13.07 -4.27 4.44
CA THR A 225 14.54 -4.33 4.52
C THR A 225 15.18 -2.94 4.62
N ASN A 226 14.61 -1.93 3.93
CA ASN A 226 15.15 -0.56 3.87
C ASN A 226 14.20 0.49 4.48
N GLY A 227 13.17 0.06 5.18
CA GLY A 227 12.07 0.90 5.59
C GLY A 227 11.12 1.21 4.41
N TRP A 228 9.84 1.37 4.72
CA TRP A 228 8.87 1.83 3.72
C TRP A 228 8.84 3.34 3.69
N SER A 229 9.03 3.94 2.51
CA SER A 229 8.89 5.37 2.31
C SER A 229 7.41 5.73 2.16
N MET A 230 6.72 5.86 3.29
CA MET A 230 5.29 6.21 3.35
C MET A 230 5.06 7.39 4.30
N PRO A 231 4.37 8.44 3.86
CA PRO A 231 3.86 8.63 2.50
C PRO A 231 5.00 8.78 1.49
N PHE A 232 4.75 8.35 0.24
CA PHE A 232 5.73 8.48 -0.83
C PHE A 232 5.99 9.96 -1.13
N PRO A 233 7.24 10.47 -0.99
CA PRO A 233 7.50 11.91 -1.00
C PRO A 233 7.02 12.65 -2.26
N PRO A 234 7.19 12.13 -3.50
CA PRO A 234 6.68 12.80 -4.68
C PRO A 234 5.14 12.89 -4.72
N LEU A 235 4.44 11.87 -4.21
CA LEU A 235 2.99 11.89 -4.07
C LEU A 235 2.54 12.91 -3.02
N GLU A 236 3.18 12.91 -1.85
CA GLU A 236 2.85 13.87 -0.77
C GLU A 236 3.08 15.32 -1.23
N GLU A 237 4.18 15.60 -1.89
CA GLU A 237 4.47 16.94 -2.42
C GLU A 237 3.40 17.36 -3.45
N ARG A 238 2.98 16.44 -4.33
CA ARG A 238 1.92 16.75 -5.28
C ARG A 238 0.56 16.93 -4.61
N LEU A 239 0.24 16.13 -3.62
CA LEU A 239 -0.94 16.32 -2.78
C LEU A 239 -0.91 17.70 -2.10
N ARG A 240 0.23 18.10 -1.55
CA ARG A 240 0.42 19.42 -0.92
C ARG A 240 0.10 20.58 -1.88
N GLN A 241 0.54 20.47 -3.12
CA GLN A 241 0.24 21.45 -4.15
C GLN A 241 -1.25 21.46 -4.50
N LYS A 242 -1.84 20.28 -4.76
CA LYS A 242 -3.26 20.13 -5.17
C LYS A 242 -4.23 20.55 -4.08
N THR A 243 -3.93 20.24 -2.82
CA THR A 243 -4.75 20.60 -1.66
C THR A 243 -4.42 22.00 -1.11
N ARG A 244 -3.44 22.70 -1.68
CA ARG A 244 -2.93 23.96 -1.14
C ARG A 244 -2.50 23.85 0.34
N GLY A 245 -1.90 22.70 0.68
CA GLY A 245 -1.40 22.39 2.01
C GLY A 245 -2.41 21.76 2.98
N ARG A 246 -3.67 21.58 2.59
CA ARG A 246 -4.70 20.97 3.44
C ARG A 246 -4.58 19.44 3.45
N ILE A 247 -3.47 18.96 4.03
CA ILE A 247 -3.19 17.54 4.24
C ILE A 247 -3.24 17.26 5.74
N ILE A 248 -4.14 16.40 6.16
CA ILE A 248 -4.23 15.90 7.54
C ILE A 248 -3.60 14.51 7.57
N ARG A 249 -2.60 14.33 8.43
CA ARG A 249 -1.90 13.04 8.60
C ARG A 249 -2.24 12.43 9.95
N ALA A 250 -2.33 11.11 10.02
CA ALA A 250 -2.63 10.42 11.27
C ALA A 250 -1.53 10.58 12.33
N ASP A 251 -0.28 10.64 11.89
CA ASP A 251 0.90 10.71 12.76
C ASP A 251 1.32 12.13 13.17
N THR A 252 1.01 13.14 12.35
CA THR A 252 1.40 14.54 12.62
C THR A 252 0.22 15.47 12.87
N GLY A 253 -1.01 14.98 12.65
CA GLY A 253 -2.24 15.75 12.90
C GLY A 253 -2.47 16.86 11.89
N LEU A 254 -2.87 18.03 12.38
CA LEU A 254 -3.27 19.15 11.56
C LEU A 254 -2.08 19.84 10.86
N PRO A 255 -2.25 20.21 9.58
CA PRO A 255 -1.19 20.90 8.85
C PRO A 255 -1.05 22.36 9.31
N LYS A 256 0.14 22.91 9.08
CA LYS A 256 0.38 24.35 9.27
C LYS A 256 0.06 25.10 7.98
N ARG A 257 -0.49 26.32 8.13
CA ARG A 257 -0.78 27.18 6.99
C ARG A 257 0.48 27.47 6.17
N PRO A 258 0.51 27.16 4.87
CA PRO A 258 1.57 27.60 3.98
C PRO A 258 1.58 29.13 3.86
N ALA A 259 2.78 29.72 3.78
CA ALA A 259 2.92 31.18 3.66
C ALA A 259 2.24 31.75 2.39
N SER A 260 2.10 30.93 1.35
CA SER A 260 1.45 31.29 0.08
C SER A 260 -0.08 31.34 0.15
N ILE A 261 -0.70 30.84 1.21
CA ILE A 261 -2.14 30.77 1.36
C ILE A 261 -2.64 31.95 2.22
N ALA A 262 -3.69 32.62 1.74
CA ALA A 262 -4.28 33.73 2.46
C ALA A 262 -4.85 33.30 3.82
N PRO A 263 -4.70 34.10 4.89
CA PRO A 263 -5.24 33.77 6.21
C PRO A 263 -6.75 33.42 6.18
N SER A 264 -7.55 34.20 5.48
CA SER A 264 -9.01 33.97 5.41
C SER A 264 -9.39 32.64 4.76
N GLU A 265 -8.61 32.20 3.77
CA GLU A 265 -8.82 30.87 3.14
C GLU A 265 -8.47 29.74 4.10
N TRP A 266 -7.40 29.95 4.88
CA TRP A 266 -6.97 28.94 5.85
C TRP A 266 -7.91 28.86 7.05
N GLU A 267 -8.39 29.97 7.55
CA GLU A 267 -9.40 30.05 8.61
C GLU A 267 -10.69 29.32 8.21
N ALA A 268 -11.10 29.41 6.94
CA ALA A 268 -12.25 28.65 6.43
C ALA A 268 -12.01 27.14 6.47
N PHE A 269 -10.79 26.67 6.24
CA PHE A 269 -10.43 25.26 6.41
C PHE A 269 -10.41 24.87 7.89
N GLU A 270 -9.73 25.66 8.75
CA GLU A 270 -9.62 25.39 10.18
C GLU A 270 -10.98 25.37 10.89
N ALA A 271 -11.93 26.17 10.46
CA ALA A 271 -13.29 26.19 11.00
C ALA A 271 -14.05 24.85 10.79
N ASN A 272 -13.60 24.04 9.84
CA ASN A 272 -14.19 22.74 9.53
C ASN A 272 -13.38 21.56 10.07
N VAL A 273 -12.34 21.82 10.87
CA VAL A 273 -11.51 20.77 11.46
C VAL A 273 -11.64 20.75 12.97
N ALA A 274 -11.72 19.57 13.54
CA ALA A 274 -11.64 19.34 14.97
C ALA A 274 -10.66 18.21 15.26
N GLU A 275 -9.97 18.29 16.38
CA GLU A 275 -9.10 17.23 16.85
C GLU A 275 -9.37 16.88 18.31
N ASP A 276 -8.98 15.71 18.73
CA ASP A 276 -9.03 15.29 20.11
C ASP A 276 -8.25 16.29 21.00
N PRO A 277 -8.90 16.90 21.98
CA PRO A 277 -8.25 17.84 22.91
C PRO A 277 -7.31 17.14 23.90
N SER A 278 -7.34 15.80 24.00
CA SER A 278 -6.46 15.04 24.88
C SER A 278 -5.00 15.07 24.42
N PRO A 279 -4.04 14.82 25.32
CA PRO A 279 -2.63 14.75 24.93
C PRO A 279 -2.34 13.67 23.88
N ASP A 280 -3.14 12.60 23.85
CA ASP A 280 -2.93 11.45 22.99
C ASP A 280 -3.38 11.65 21.55
N LYS A 281 -4.17 12.73 21.29
CA LYS A 281 -4.61 13.08 19.91
C LYS A 281 -5.21 11.91 19.13
N LEU A 282 -6.16 11.18 19.73
CA LEU A 282 -6.67 9.92 19.19
C LEU A 282 -7.50 10.04 17.91
N TRP A 283 -8.02 11.24 17.61
CA TRP A 283 -8.84 11.47 16.41
C TRP A 283 -8.68 12.87 15.84
N VAL A 284 -8.89 12.97 14.54
CA VAL A 284 -9.09 14.22 13.82
C VAL A 284 -10.36 14.08 12.98
N GLN A 285 -11.18 15.12 12.98
CA GLN A 285 -12.40 15.20 12.18
C GLN A 285 -12.29 16.36 11.19
N TYR A 286 -12.71 16.10 9.95
CA TYR A 286 -12.94 17.15 8.96
C TYR A 286 -14.41 17.11 8.55
N THR A 287 -15.09 18.25 8.64
CA THR A 287 -16.46 18.43 8.17
C THR A 287 -16.43 19.04 6.78
N VAL A 288 -16.97 18.33 5.79
CA VAL A 288 -17.07 18.86 4.43
C VAL A 288 -18.16 19.94 4.39
N PRO A 289 -17.83 21.19 4.05
CA PRO A 289 -18.83 22.24 3.97
C PRO A 289 -19.79 21.99 2.79
N GLU A 290 -21.05 22.34 2.98
CA GLU A 290 -22.12 22.26 1.95
C GLU A 290 -21.84 23.11 0.72
#